data_60ee0dfeca3c6509c48402c128408bcf
#
_entry.id   60ee0dfeca3c6509c48402c128408bcf
#
_cell.length_a   1.000
_cell.length_b   1.000
_cell.length_c   1.000
_cell.angle_alpha   90.00
_cell.angle_beta   90.00
_cell.angle_gamma   90.00
#
_symmetry.space_group_name_H-M   'P 1'
#
loop_
_entity.id
_entity.type
_entity.pdbx_description
1 polymer ?
#
loop_
_entity_poly.entity_id
_entity_poly.type
_entity_poly.pdbx_seq_one_letter_code
_entity_poly.pdbx_strand_id
1 'polypeptide(L)'
;MNNIFRILLLGALPLAAFPVIQASAQEPDIQTLLSAERSSFISGKARDILCRKLGTANLDTDKIRAMAHAPQVALLCHLYQFFSAAENGEPFTQHELKDESFRKWLSTHPEVFRMLALSGAAGKQTLSIFYRIWNANNKTLRPVETSMALGAGLASNVIPPEECLSKFNFYRESYFQSACHPQADTMQPWEWAIVFRGRESLEDLSWAQQFIEKKQIPPEQAGNKFMGFIPYRRKNLQGVSVHAGAAFYDHKPVTLKLYTEYGGVCGAVSKGAAGFLRAKGVPAWAIGQPGHCAFIWKHPGGHWKIGNNISGWNWSTGKSQIPWNGPVQLLSLIHI
;
A
#
# COMPACT_ATOMS: atom_id res chain seq x y z
N MET A 1 12.27 6.65 -19.79
CA MET A 1 11.99 5.25 -19.41
C MET A 1 10.69 5.04 -18.61
N ASN A 2 10.07 6.08 -18.06
CA ASN A 2 8.90 5.94 -17.18
C ASN A 2 7.54 5.66 -17.85
N ASN A 3 7.43 5.71 -19.17
CA ASN A 3 6.14 5.57 -19.88
C ASN A 3 5.79 4.13 -20.28
N ILE A 4 6.74 3.22 -20.26
CA ILE A 4 6.54 1.85 -20.76
C ILE A 4 5.59 1.05 -19.85
N PHE A 5 5.63 1.28 -18.54
CA PHE A 5 4.88 0.47 -17.57
C PHE A 5 3.51 1.02 -17.12
N ARG A 6 3.18 2.27 -17.49
CA ARG A 6 1.83 2.82 -17.26
C ARG A 6 0.71 2.11 -18.02
N ILE A 7 1.07 1.33 -19.04
CA ILE A 7 0.13 0.75 -20.01
C ILE A 7 -0.37 -0.65 -19.61
N LEU A 8 0.38 -1.36 -18.74
CA LEU A 8 -0.02 -2.69 -18.26
C LEU A 8 -1.13 -2.68 -17.19
N LEU A 9 -1.55 -1.51 -16.73
CA LEU A 9 -2.55 -1.35 -15.66
C LEU A 9 -4.02 -1.24 -16.16
N LEU A 10 -4.24 -1.22 -17.48
CA LEU A 10 -5.58 -1.00 -18.06
C LEU A 10 -5.98 -2.16 -18.97
N GLY A 11 -6.41 -3.28 -18.41
CA GLY A 11 -7.01 -4.28 -19.27
C GLY A 11 -7.33 -5.61 -18.61
N ALA A 12 -8.42 -5.70 -17.89
CA ALA A 12 -9.18 -6.94 -17.86
C ALA A 12 -9.93 -7.04 -19.21
N LEU A 13 -9.34 -7.68 -20.20
CA LEU A 13 -10.01 -8.05 -21.47
C LEU A 13 -10.51 -9.48 -21.37
N PRO A 14 -11.67 -9.80 -22.03
CA PRO A 14 -12.26 -11.12 -21.98
C PRO A 14 -11.40 -12.18 -22.69
N LEU A 15 -11.43 -13.40 -22.16
CA LEU A 15 -10.80 -14.60 -22.71
C LEU A 15 -11.29 -14.88 -24.14
N ALA A 16 -10.49 -14.50 -25.13
CA ALA A 16 -10.59 -15.05 -26.47
C ALA A 16 -9.54 -16.17 -26.61
N ALA A 17 -9.96 -17.34 -27.03
CA ALA A 17 -9.08 -18.49 -27.26
C ALA A 17 -8.12 -18.21 -28.41
N PHE A 18 -6.82 -18.16 -28.12
CA PHE A 18 -5.74 -18.08 -29.10
C PHE A 18 -4.97 -19.38 -29.16
N PRO A 19 -4.40 -19.76 -30.33
CA PRO A 19 -3.70 -21.02 -30.49
C PRO A 19 -2.45 -21.06 -29.61
N VAL A 20 -2.28 -22.20 -28.93
CA VAL A 20 -1.11 -22.52 -28.12
C VAL A 20 0.09 -22.70 -29.06
N ILE A 21 0.96 -21.71 -29.14
CA ILE A 21 2.30 -21.89 -29.68
C ILE A 21 3.10 -22.62 -28.61
N GLN A 22 3.26 -23.94 -28.75
CA GLN A 22 4.22 -24.72 -27.97
C GLN A 22 5.65 -24.31 -28.38
N ALA A 23 6.20 -23.33 -27.70
CA ALA A 23 7.64 -23.12 -27.68
C ALA A 23 8.19 -23.87 -26.46
N SER A 24 8.82 -25.00 -26.70
CA SER A 24 9.60 -25.76 -25.72
C SER A 24 10.92 -25.02 -25.44
N ALA A 25 10.84 -23.84 -24.85
CA ALA A 25 11.98 -23.21 -24.21
C ALA A 25 11.84 -23.48 -22.71
N GLN A 26 12.84 -24.13 -22.14
CA GLN A 26 12.99 -24.39 -20.72
C GLN A 26 12.59 -23.12 -19.94
N GLU A 27 11.62 -23.22 -19.06
CA GLU A 27 11.17 -22.08 -18.22
C GLU A 27 12.38 -21.45 -17.57
N PRO A 28 12.50 -20.12 -17.58
CA PRO A 28 13.59 -19.48 -16.86
C PRO A 28 13.48 -19.91 -15.39
N ASP A 29 14.49 -20.61 -14.91
CA ASP A 29 14.60 -20.97 -13.52
C ASP A 29 14.71 -19.69 -12.71
N ILE A 30 13.57 -19.28 -12.11
CA ILE A 30 13.48 -18.08 -11.28
C ILE A 30 14.48 -18.15 -10.12
N GLN A 31 14.72 -19.36 -9.59
CA GLN A 31 15.70 -19.58 -8.54
C GLN A 31 17.11 -19.20 -9.03
N THR A 32 17.46 -19.57 -10.24
CA THR A 32 18.73 -19.16 -10.88
C THR A 32 18.78 -17.66 -11.12
N LEU A 33 17.67 -17.01 -11.52
CA LEU A 33 17.61 -15.55 -11.64
C LEU A 33 17.85 -14.86 -10.30
N LEU A 34 17.19 -15.32 -9.25
CA LEU A 34 17.30 -14.75 -7.90
C LEU A 34 18.62 -15.06 -7.20
N SER A 35 19.40 -16.04 -7.69
CA SER A 35 20.72 -16.34 -7.17
C SER A 35 21.79 -15.30 -7.53
N ALA A 36 21.49 -14.39 -8.45
CA ALA A 36 22.37 -13.28 -8.77
C ALA A 36 22.50 -12.32 -7.59
N GLU A 37 23.71 -11.95 -7.22
CA GLU A 37 24.00 -11.17 -6.02
C GLU A 37 23.65 -9.67 -6.11
N ARG A 38 23.24 -9.17 -7.28
CA ARG A 38 22.94 -7.74 -7.52
C ARG A 38 21.63 -7.55 -8.25
N SER A 39 20.85 -6.57 -7.82
CA SER A 39 19.59 -6.19 -8.49
C SER A 39 19.79 -5.91 -9.98
N SER A 40 20.88 -5.27 -10.37
CA SER A 40 21.26 -5.01 -11.77
C SER A 40 21.44 -6.29 -12.57
N PHE A 41 21.96 -7.34 -12.00
CA PHE A 41 22.08 -8.63 -12.67
C PHE A 41 20.72 -9.31 -12.84
N ILE A 42 19.85 -9.22 -11.84
CA ILE A 42 18.51 -9.81 -11.91
C ILE A 42 17.68 -9.08 -12.96
N SER A 43 17.69 -7.74 -12.94
CA SER A 43 16.98 -6.92 -13.93
C SER A 43 17.55 -7.12 -15.33
N GLY A 44 18.88 -7.13 -15.49
CA GLY A 44 19.55 -7.37 -16.75
C GLY A 44 19.19 -8.74 -17.34
N LYS A 45 19.30 -9.81 -16.56
CA LYS A 45 18.93 -11.17 -17.00
C LYS A 45 17.44 -11.28 -17.33
N ALA A 46 16.55 -10.70 -16.51
CA ALA A 46 15.11 -10.68 -16.80
C ALA A 46 14.82 -9.95 -18.13
N ARG A 47 15.47 -8.81 -18.37
CA ARG A 47 15.39 -8.07 -19.62
C ARG A 47 15.86 -8.91 -20.81
N ASP A 48 17.03 -9.53 -20.72
CA ASP A 48 17.61 -10.33 -21.81
C ASP A 48 16.73 -11.54 -22.17
N ILE A 49 16.14 -12.20 -21.17
CA ILE A 49 15.20 -13.29 -21.39
C ILE A 49 13.92 -12.76 -22.04
N LEU A 50 13.39 -11.61 -21.58
CA LEU A 50 12.25 -10.94 -22.19
C LEU A 50 12.53 -10.63 -23.66
N CYS A 51 13.64 -9.98 -23.98
CA CYS A 51 14.01 -9.63 -25.35
C CYS A 51 14.09 -10.87 -26.25
N ARG A 52 14.68 -11.95 -25.77
CA ARG A 52 14.72 -13.23 -26.52
C ARG A 52 13.32 -13.81 -26.75
N LYS A 53 12.46 -13.82 -25.72
CA LYS A 53 11.07 -14.33 -25.87
C LYS A 53 10.23 -13.47 -26.81
N LEU A 54 10.49 -12.16 -26.87
CA LEU A 54 9.80 -11.22 -27.75
C LEU A 54 10.41 -11.19 -29.15
N GLY A 55 11.58 -11.83 -29.38
CA GLY A 55 12.31 -11.78 -30.65
C GLY A 55 12.78 -10.35 -30.98
N THR A 56 13.27 -9.61 -29.98
CA THR A 56 13.68 -8.20 -30.11
C THR A 56 15.05 -7.97 -29.50
N ALA A 57 15.80 -6.99 -30.02
CA ALA A 57 17.08 -6.57 -29.44
C ALA A 57 16.88 -5.69 -28.19
N ASN A 58 15.75 -4.99 -28.10
CA ASN A 58 15.40 -4.10 -26.99
C ASN A 58 13.98 -4.40 -26.53
N LEU A 59 13.62 -3.90 -25.33
CA LEU A 59 12.26 -3.99 -24.83
C LEU A 59 11.29 -3.26 -25.76
N ASP A 60 10.34 -4.01 -26.30
CA ASP A 60 9.29 -3.54 -27.21
C ASP A 60 7.95 -3.56 -26.46
N THR A 61 7.40 -2.37 -26.23
CA THR A 61 6.19 -2.17 -25.43
C THR A 61 4.97 -2.83 -26.06
N ASP A 62 4.85 -2.81 -27.38
CA ASP A 62 3.67 -3.34 -28.05
C ASP A 62 3.71 -4.87 -28.06
N LYS A 63 4.88 -5.46 -28.25
CA LYS A 63 5.06 -6.91 -28.10
C LYS A 63 4.87 -7.37 -26.65
N ILE A 64 5.39 -6.61 -25.68
CA ILE A 64 5.12 -6.89 -24.25
C ILE A 64 3.62 -6.88 -23.99
N ARG A 65 2.91 -5.86 -24.47
CA ARG A 65 1.45 -5.75 -24.32
C ARG A 65 0.71 -6.93 -24.96
N ALA A 66 1.11 -7.30 -26.17
CA ALA A 66 0.51 -8.43 -26.88
C ALA A 66 0.72 -9.77 -26.17
N MET A 67 1.85 -9.93 -25.46
CA MET A 67 2.22 -11.16 -24.75
C MET A 67 2.00 -11.08 -23.22
N ALA A 68 1.43 -10.00 -22.70
CA ALA A 68 1.26 -9.78 -21.25
C ALA A 68 0.35 -10.82 -20.55
N HIS A 69 -0.48 -11.53 -21.32
CA HIS A 69 -1.29 -12.63 -20.82
C HIS A 69 -0.47 -13.92 -20.58
N ALA A 70 0.73 -14.03 -21.13
CA ALA A 70 1.61 -15.17 -20.91
C ALA A 70 2.26 -15.05 -19.51
N PRO A 71 2.01 -15.98 -18.56
CA PRO A 71 2.45 -15.85 -17.17
C PRO A 71 3.96 -15.59 -17.03
N GLN A 72 4.75 -16.24 -17.85
CA GLN A 72 6.22 -16.09 -17.85
C GLN A 72 6.66 -14.70 -18.30
N VAL A 73 6.02 -14.12 -19.33
CA VAL A 73 6.33 -12.75 -19.78
C VAL A 73 5.93 -11.77 -18.71
N ALA A 74 4.73 -11.91 -18.13
CA ALA A 74 4.28 -11.09 -17.03
C ALA A 74 5.24 -11.13 -15.83
N LEU A 75 5.66 -12.32 -15.41
CA LEU A 75 6.60 -12.48 -14.31
C LEU A 75 7.96 -11.83 -14.58
N LEU A 76 8.53 -12.03 -15.76
CA LEU A 76 9.79 -11.39 -16.16
C LEU A 76 9.67 -9.85 -16.19
N CYS A 77 8.53 -9.33 -16.65
CA CYS A 77 8.25 -7.89 -16.58
C CYS A 77 8.21 -7.40 -15.13
N HIS A 78 7.57 -8.14 -14.23
CA HIS A 78 7.50 -7.77 -12.80
C HIS A 78 8.88 -7.84 -12.13
N LEU A 79 9.67 -8.86 -12.41
CA LEU A 79 11.05 -8.96 -11.93
C LEU A 79 11.91 -7.80 -12.45
N TYR A 80 11.85 -7.56 -13.75
CA TYR A 80 12.57 -6.43 -14.35
C TYR A 80 12.17 -5.10 -13.72
N GLN A 81 10.88 -4.82 -13.61
CA GLN A 81 10.37 -3.59 -13.04
C GLN A 81 10.80 -3.41 -11.58
N PHE A 82 10.65 -4.45 -10.76
CA PHE A 82 11.00 -4.39 -9.34
C PHE A 82 12.49 -4.14 -9.14
N PHE A 83 13.34 -4.93 -9.78
CA PHE A 83 14.79 -4.83 -9.58
C PHE A 83 15.42 -3.63 -10.29
N SER A 84 14.85 -3.15 -11.41
CA SER A 84 15.30 -1.89 -12.04
C SER A 84 14.94 -0.66 -11.20
N ALA A 85 13.80 -0.66 -10.53
CA ALA A 85 13.45 0.42 -9.61
C ALA A 85 14.38 0.47 -8.40
N ALA A 86 14.85 -0.69 -7.94
CA ALA A 86 15.80 -0.81 -6.85
C ALA A 86 17.21 -0.30 -7.21
N GLU A 87 17.60 -0.31 -8.49
CA GLU A 87 18.91 0.18 -8.95
C GLU A 87 19.07 1.70 -8.84
N ASN A 88 17.96 2.44 -8.95
CA ASN A 88 17.97 3.91 -8.86
C ASN A 88 18.09 4.43 -7.42
N GLY A 89 18.09 3.55 -6.44
CA GLY A 89 18.37 3.84 -5.05
C GLY A 89 19.33 2.83 -4.51
N GLU A 90 20.35 3.17 -3.77
CA GLU A 90 21.43 2.33 -3.20
C GLU A 90 21.12 0.83 -2.98
N PRO A 91 22.11 -0.05 -2.98
CA PRO A 91 21.90 -1.48 -3.12
C PRO A 91 20.90 -2.01 -2.09
N PHE A 92 19.88 -2.70 -2.57
CA PHE A 92 19.21 -3.75 -1.79
C PHE A 92 20.28 -4.45 -0.97
N THR A 93 20.09 -4.56 0.30
CA THR A 93 20.91 -5.44 1.11
C THR A 93 20.66 -6.85 0.61
N GLN A 94 21.56 -7.36 -0.19
CA GLN A 94 21.45 -8.66 -0.89
C GLN A 94 21.57 -9.84 0.09
N HIS A 95 21.65 -9.53 1.38
CA HIS A 95 21.75 -10.50 2.44
C HIS A 95 20.57 -11.47 2.43
N GLU A 96 19.36 -10.96 2.17
CA GLU A 96 18.14 -11.75 2.18
C GLU A 96 18.11 -12.77 1.04
N LEU A 97 18.61 -12.37 -0.14
CA LEU A 97 18.71 -13.27 -1.29
C LEU A 97 19.85 -14.30 -1.18
N LYS A 98 20.72 -14.22 -0.17
CA LYS A 98 21.70 -15.29 0.15
C LYS A 98 21.03 -16.46 0.87
N ASP A 99 19.91 -16.26 1.55
CA ASP A 99 19.15 -17.36 2.13
C ASP A 99 18.50 -18.20 1.03
N GLU A 100 19.00 -19.42 0.83
CA GLU A 100 18.50 -20.36 -0.18
C GLU A 100 17.04 -20.72 0.05
N SER A 101 16.60 -20.84 1.31
CA SER A 101 15.24 -21.17 1.65
C SER A 101 14.27 -20.03 1.25
N PHE A 102 14.71 -18.79 1.40
CA PHE A 102 13.93 -17.64 0.98
C PHE A 102 13.85 -17.53 -0.55
N ARG A 103 14.98 -17.72 -1.26
CA ARG A 103 14.96 -17.77 -2.73
C ARG A 103 14.04 -18.86 -3.26
N LYS A 104 14.11 -20.06 -2.68
CA LYS A 104 13.23 -21.17 -3.05
C LYS A 104 11.77 -20.81 -2.81
N TRP A 105 11.46 -20.19 -1.67
CA TRP A 105 10.11 -19.74 -1.37
C TRP A 105 9.65 -18.68 -2.37
N LEU A 106 10.45 -17.64 -2.63
CA LEU A 106 10.14 -16.60 -3.63
C LEU A 106 9.91 -17.20 -5.03
N SER A 107 10.69 -18.22 -5.43
CA SER A 107 10.54 -18.83 -6.75
C SER A 107 9.21 -19.58 -6.93
N THR A 108 8.61 -20.02 -5.82
CA THR A 108 7.29 -20.68 -5.80
C THR A 108 6.13 -19.71 -5.53
N HIS A 109 6.42 -18.42 -5.28
CA HIS A 109 5.44 -17.39 -4.98
C HIS A 109 5.60 -16.17 -5.92
N PRO A 110 5.41 -16.35 -7.25
CA PRO A 110 5.62 -15.28 -8.24
C PRO A 110 4.70 -14.07 -8.05
N GLU A 111 3.57 -14.27 -7.36
CA GLU A 111 2.63 -13.20 -7.01
C GLU A 111 3.27 -12.11 -6.14
N VAL A 112 4.31 -12.44 -5.34
CA VAL A 112 5.07 -11.46 -4.54
C VAL A 112 5.68 -10.37 -5.42
N PHE A 113 6.34 -10.77 -6.51
CA PHE A 113 6.93 -9.81 -7.46
C PHE A 113 5.86 -9.02 -8.20
N ARG A 114 4.74 -9.67 -8.55
CA ARG A 114 3.59 -8.97 -9.13
C ARG A 114 3.05 -7.90 -8.19
N MET A 115 2.84 -8.23 -6.93
CA MET A 115 2.34 -7.30 -5.92
C MET A 115 3.30 -6.13 -5.73
N LEU A 116 4.61 -6.38 -5.65
CA LEU A 116 5.63 -5.34 -5.52
C LEU A 116 5.70 -4.44 -6.75
N ALA A 117 5.68 -5.02 -7.95
CA ALA A 117 5.69 -4.27 -9.19
C ALA A 117 4.46 -3.37 -9.35
N LEU A 118 3.27 -3.88 -9.01
CA LEU A 118 2.02 -3.11 -9.05
C LEU A 118 1.95 -2.03 -7.96
N SER A 119 2.69 -2.19 -6.87
CA SER A 119 2.75 -1.20 -5.78
C SER A 119 3.63 0.01 -6.10
N GLY A 120 4.48 -0.08 -7.12
CA GLY A 120 5.19 1.05 -7.75
C GLY A 120 6.36 1.64 -6.98
N ALA A 121 6.52 1.40 -5.69
CA ALA A 121 7.56 2.04 -4.88
C ALA A 121 8.19 1.05 -3.91
N ALA A 122 9.08 0.20 -4.41
CA ALA A 122 9.96 -0.54 -3.53
C ALA A 122 11.10 0.38 -3.05
N GLY A 123 11.21 0.56 -1.75
CA GLY A 123 12.34 1.25 -1.13
C GLY A 123 13.48 0.30 -0.81
N LYS A 124 14.60 0.87 -0.38
CA LYS A 124 15.83 0.16 -0.01
C LYS A 124 15.62 -1.01 0.96
N GLN A 125 14.63 -0.92 1.82
CA GLN A 125 14.40 -1.90 2.89
C GLN A 125 13.18 -2.77 2.68
N THR A 126 12.46 -2.60 1.56
CA THR A 126 11.19 -3.31 1.34
C THR A 126 11.35 -4.83 1.45
N LEU A 127 12.34 -5.39 0.76
CA LEU A 127 12.57 -6.83 0.77
C LEU A 127 13.16 -7.30 2.11
N SER A 128 13.98 -6.46 2.76
CA SER A 128 14.56 -6.75 4.07
C SER A 128 13.50 -6.88 5.15
N ILE A 129 12.56 -5.93 5.22
CA ILE A 129 11.43 -6.00 6.14
C ILE A 129 10.55 -7.22 5.86
N PHE A 130 10.24 -7.47 4.59
CA PHE A 130 9.47 -8.64 4.19
C PHE A 130 10.17 -9.95 4.62
N TYR A 131 11.47 -10.08 4.35
CA TYR A 131 12.28 -11.24 4.77
C TYR A 131 12.27 -11.44 6.29
N ARG A 132 12.46 -10.36 7.07
CA ARG A 132 12.43 -10.42 8.54
C ARG A 132 11.08 -10.93 9.04
N ILE A 133 9.98 -10.44 8.48
CA ILE A 133 8.64 -10.91 8.81
C ILE A 133 8.46 -12.38 8.43
N TRP A 134 8.82 -12.76 7.20
CA TRP A 134 8.72 -14.13 6.72
C TRP A 134 9.52 -15.10 7.59
N ASN A 135 10.76 -14.75 7.93
CA ASN A 135 11.62 -15.57 8.77
C ASN A 135 11.10 -15.72 10.20
N ALA A 136 10.59 -14.63 10.80
CA ALA A 136 9.99 -14.62 12.14
C ALA A 136 8.68 -15.43 12.20
N ASN A 137 8.00 -15.68 11.07
CA ASN A 137 6.77 -16.44 10.97
C ASN A 137 6.99 -17.86 10.42
N ASN A 138 8.09 -18.50 10.83
CA ASN A 138 8.44 -19.89 10.46
C ASN A 138 8.49 -20.13 8.94
N LYS A 139 8.90 -19.11 8.19
CA LYS A 139 9.04 -19.17 6.73
C LYS A 139 7.74 -19.48 5.99
N THR A 140 6.59 -19.18 6.62
CA THR A 140 5.25 -19.41 6.06
C THR A 140 4.37 -18.20 6.32
N LEU A 141 3.75 -17.66 5.26
CA LEU A 141 2.79 -16.57 5.34
C LEU A 141 1.54 -16.94 4.53
N ARG A 142 0.36 -16.71 5.08
CA ARG A 142 -0.89 -16.80 4.31
C ARG A 142 -0.99 -15.64 3.32
N PRO A 143 -1.82 -15.73 2.28
CA PRO A 143 -1.94 -14.66 1.27
C PRO A 143 -2.17 -13.25 1.86
N VAL A 144 -3.05 -13.12 2.87
CA VAL A 144 -3.30 -11.85 3.54
C VAL A 144 -2.06 -11.36 4.32
N GLU A 145 -1.36 -12.27 5.01
CA GLU A 145 -0.13 -11.95 5.74
C GLU A 145 1.00 -11.56 4.77
N THR A 146 1.07 -12.20 3.60
CA THR A 146 2.02 -11.85 2.54
C THR A 146 1.76 -10.42 2.04
N SER A 147 0.51 -10.09 1.71
CA SER A 147 0.14 -8.73 1.30
C SER A 147 0.44 -7.70 2.39
N MET A 148 0.12 -8.01 3.64
CA MET A 148 0.39 -7.17 4.81
C MET A 148 1.89 -6.97 5.02
N ALA A 149 2.69 -8.04 4.96
CA ALA A 149 4.14 -7.99 5.13
C ALA A 149 4.84 -7.19 4.03
N LEU A 150 4.38 -7.32 2.78
CA LEU A 150 4.84 -6.49 1.67
C LEU A 150 4.46 -5.02 1.90
N GLY A 151 3.25 -4.75 2.42
CA GLY A 151 2.80 -3.41 2.80
C GLY A 151 3.68 -2.78 3.88
N ALA A 152 4.08 -3.56 4.89
CA ALA A 152 5.04 -3.13 5.91
C ALA A 152 6.40 -2.78 5.28
N GLY A 153 6.88 -3.61 4.36
CA GLY A 153 8.09 -3.35 3.60
C GLY A 153 8.02 -2.06 2.77
N LEU A 154 6.90 -1.82 2.09
CA LEU A 154 6.67 -0.59 1.32
C LEU A 154 6.54 0.66 2.21
N ALA A 155 6.07 0.50 3.44
CA ALA A 155 5.96 1.60 4.39
C ALA A 155 7.31 2.04 4.95
N SER A 156 8.33 1.18 4.92
CA SER A 156 9.68 1.45 5.46
C SER A 156 10.40 2.63 4.79
N ASN A 157 9.88 3.12 3.68
CA ASN A 157 10.36 4.37 3.05
C ASN A 157 9.99 5.63 3.84
N VAL A 158 9.03 5.54 4.76
CA VAL A 158 8.44 6.68 5.47
C VAL A 158 8.53 6.52 6.98
N ILE A 159 8.44 5.29 7.48
CA ILE A 159 8.50 4.97 8.90
C ILE A 159 9.66 4.03 9.21
N PRO A 160 10.20 4.05 10.44
CA PRO A 160 11.32 3.19 10.83
C PRO A 160 11.01 1.69 10.67
N PRO A 161 12.02 0.87 10.30
CA PRO A 161 11.86 -0.58 10.15
C PRO A 161 11.22 -1.27 11.37
N GLU A 162 11.62 -0.92 12.56
CA GLU A 162 11.10 -1.52 13.79
C GLU A 162 9.63 -1.17 14.03
N GLU A 163 9.21 0.02 13.62
CA GLU A 163 7.80 0.42 13.65
C GLU A 163 6.99 -0.37 12.62
N CYS A 164 7.56 -0.63 11.43
CA CYS A 164 6.92 -1.50 10.42
C CYS A 164 6.65 -2.90 10.97
N LEU A 165 7.63 -3.51 11.65
CA LEU A 165 7.51 -4.84 12.24
C LEU A 165 6.48 -4.88 13.37
N SER A 166 6.53 -3.87 14.24
CA SER A 166 5.60 -3.77 15.36
C SER A 166 4.15 -3.58 14.88
N LYS A 167 3.94 -2.72 13.88
CA LYS A 167 2.62 -2.54 13.24
C LYS A 167 2.16 -3.78 12.49
N PHE A 168 3.07 -4.52 11.83
CA PHE A 168 2.70 -5.80 11.21
C PHE A 168 2.12 -6.76 12.25
N ASN A 169 2.80 -6.95 13.37
CA ASN A 169 2.32 -7.85 14.44
C ASN A 169 0.97 -7.38 14.98
N PHE A 170 0.81 -6.08 15.22
CA PHE A 170 -0.46 -5.50 15.68
C PHE A 170 -1.61 -5.78 14.71
N TYR A 171 -1.46 -5.49 13.42
CA TYR A 171 -2.54 -5.70 12.45
C TYR A 171 -2.78 -7.18 12.14
N ARG A 172 -1.74 -7.99 12.17
CA ARG A 172 -1.86 -9.45 12.06
C ARG A 172 -2.71 -10.02 13.20
N GLU A 173 -2.41 -9.63 14.43
CA GLU A 173 -3.19 -10.05 15.61
C GLU A 173 -4.63 -9.53 15.51
N SER A 174 -4.81 -8.26 15.22
CA SER A 174 -6.13 -7.63 15.00
C SER A 174 -6.94 -8.35 13.92
N TYR A 175 -6.30 -8.80 12.85
CA TYR A 175 -6.95 -9.57 11.80
C TYR A 175 -7.47 -10.91 12.32
N PHE A 176 -6.67 -11.66 13.08
CA PHE A 176 -7.08 -12.95 13.63
C PHE A 176 -8.15 -12.84 14.70
N GLN A 177 -8.19 -11.72 15.39
CA GLN A 177 -9.24 -11.41 16.37
C GLN A 177 -10.50 -10.80 15.73
N SER A 178 -10.58 -10.76 14.40
CA SER A 178 -11.67 -10.13 13.64
C SER A 178 -11.87 -8.65 13.98
N ALA A 179 -10.83 -8.00 14.49
CA ALA A 179 -10.85 -6.57 14.83
C ALA A 179 -10.58 -5.68 13.60
N CYS A 180 -10.05 -6.23 12.52
CA CYS A 180 -9.86 -5.55 11.26
C CYS A 180 -11.18 -5.45 10.46
N HIS A 181 -11.18 -4.53 9.51
CA HIS A 181 -12.28 -4.36 8.56
C HIS A 181 -12.36 -5.59 7.62
N PRO A 182 -13.57 -5.99 7.17
CA PRO A 182 -13.76 -7.16 6.30
C PRO A 182 -12.97 -7.18 4.99
N GLN A 183 -12.48 -6.04 4.53
CA GLN A 183 -11.67 -5.94 3.31
C GLN A 183 -10.21 -6.38 3.45
N ALA A 184 -9.75 -6.68 4.66
CA ALA A 184 -8.35 -7.03 4.91
C ALA A 184 -7.86 -8.16 3.99
N ASP A 185 -8.71 -9.14 3.69
CA ASP A 185 -8.39 -10.29 2.82
C ASP A 185 -8.08 -9.90 1.36
N THR A 186 -8.62 -8.80 0.90
CA THR A 186 -8.52 -8.35 -0.50
C THR A 186 -7.58 -7.17 -0.70
N MET A 187 -6.97 -6.68 0.39
CA MET A 187 -6.10 -5.52 0.34
C MET A 187 -4.79 -5.85 -0.36
N GLN A 188 -4.39 -4.93 -1.25
CA GLN A 188 -3.10 -4.96 -1.91
C GLN A 188 -1.99 -4.41 -1.01
N PRO A 189 -0.71 -4.77 -1.24
CA PRO A 189 0.39 -4.27 -0.42
C PRO A 189 0.46 -2.74 -0.30
N TRP A 190 0.19 -2.01 -1.38
CA TRP A 190 0.18 -0.55 -1.35
C TRP A 190 -0.93 0.02 -0.44
N GLU A 191 -2.06 -0.66 -0.31
CA GLU A 191 -3.14 -0.29 0.59
C GLU A 191 -2.74 -0.51 2.04
N TRP A 192 -2.09 -1.65 2.34
CA TRP A 192 -1.48 -1.88 3.64
C TRP A 192 -0.40 -0.84 3.95
N ALA A 193 0.42 -0.44 2.98
CA ALA A 193 1.42 0.60 3.19
C ALA A 193 0.78 1.93 3.63
N ILE A 194 -0.41 2.30 3.13
CA ILE A 194 -1.15 3.46 3.62
C ILE A 194 -1.54 3.30 5.09
N VAL A 195 -2.00 2.11 5.48
CA VAL A 195 -2.36 1.81 6.88
C VAL A 195 -1.14 1.94 7.77
N PHE A 196 -0.01 1.34 7.40
CA PHE A 196 1.23 1.36 8.20
C PHE A 196 1.83 2.76 8.36
N ARG A 197 1.74 3.61 7.32
CA ARG A 197 2.29 4.98 7.32
C ARG A 197 1.53 5.96 8.22
N GLY A 198 0.46 5.54 8.87
CA GLY A 198 -0.21 6.31 9.91
C GLY A 198 0.76 6.68 11.03
N ARG A 199 0.60 7.89 11.59
CA ARG A 199 1.46 8.40 12.67
C ARG A 199 1.03 7.93 14.06
N GLU A 200 -0.04 7.19 14.13
CA GLU A 200 -0.59 6.65 15.36
C GLU A 200 0.39 5.64 15.97
N SER A 201 0.65 5.76 17.27
CA SER A 201 1.37 4.74 18.03
C SER A 201 0.52 3.48 18.18
N LEU A 202 1.14 2.34 18.54
CA LEU A 202 0.41 1.11 18.82
C LEU A 202 -0.58 1.26 19.96
N GLU A 203 -0.23 2.05 20.97
CA GLU A 203 -1.11 2.37 22.10
C GLU A 203 -2.35 3.14 21.63
N ASP A 204 -2.14 4.16 20.77
CA ASP A 204 -3.23 4.97 20.22
C ASP A 204 -4.15 4.13 19.32
N LEU A 205 -3.56 3.26 18.47
CA LEU A 205 -4.31 2.31 17.65
C LEU A 205 -5.14 1.33 18.49
N SER A 206 -4.54 0.76 19.55
CA SER A 206 -5.23 -0.17 20.47
C SER A 206 -6.37 0.52 21.19
N TRP A 207 -6.14 1.74 21.69
CA TRP A 207 -7.17 2.53 22.32
C TRP A 207 -8.32 2.83 21.33
N ALA A 208 -8.01 3.20 20.10
CA ALA A 208 -8.99 3.49 19.07
C ALA A 208 -9.84 2.26 18.71
N GLN A 209 -9.24 1.08 18.60
CA GLN A 209 -9.98 -0.17 18.37
C GLN A 209 -11.00 -0.43 19.47
N GLN A 210 -10.58 -0.37 20.73
CA GLN A 210 -11.47 -0.54 21.88
C GLN A 210 -12.58 0.51 21.94
N PHE A 211 -12.26 1.76 21.57
CA PHE A 211 -13.22 2.86 21.52
C PHE A 211 -14.29 2.63 20.43
N ILE A 212 -13.87 2.16 19.24
CA ILE A 212 -14.78 1.87 18.12
C ILE A 212 -15.67 0.67 18.45
N GLU A 213 -15.11 -0.40 19.02
CA GLU A 213 -15.83 -1.63 19.34
C GLU A 213 -17.06 -1.37 20.19
N LYS A 214 -16.93 -0.52 21.21
CA LYS A 214 -18.04 -0.10 22.08
C LYS A 214 -19.16 0.63 21.34
N LYS A 215 -18.93 1.09 20.11
CA LYS A 215 -19.89 1.89 19.33
C LYS A 215 -20.67 1.09 18.30
N GLN A 216 -20.28 -0.16 18.03
CA GLN A 216 -20.95 -1.07 17.09
C GLN A 216 -21.27 -0.44 15.73
N ILE A 217 -20.29 0.25 15.13
CA ILE A 217 -20.45 0.98 13.88
C ILE A 217 -20.33 0.04 12.68
N PRO A 218 -21.34 -0.03 11.80
CA PRO A 218 -21.23 -0.81 10.58
C PRO A 218 -20.08 -0.32 9.68
N PRO A 219 -19.33 -1.24 9.04
CA PRO A 219 -18.17 -0.90 8.21
C PRO A 219 -18.48 0.14 7.12
N GLU A 220 -19.65 0.08 6.50
CA GLU A 220 -20.09 0.99 5.42
C GLU A 220 -20.28 2.43 5.89
N GLN A 221 -20.50 2.62 7.18
CA GLN A 221 -20.72 3.92 7.82
C GLN A 221 -19.45 4.47 8.47
N ALA A 222 -18.37 3.69 8.51
CA ALA A 222 -17.17 4.01 9.28
C ALA A 222 -16.63 5.43 9.01
N GLY A 223 -16.46 5.80 7.74
CA GLY A 223 -15.93 7.12 7.39
C GLY A 223 -16.73 8.29 7.96
N ASN A 224 -18.05 8.25 7.85
CA ASN A 224 -18.94 9.31 8.37
C ASN A 224 -19.02 9.29 9.89
N LYS A 225 -19.15 8.11 10.49
CA LYS A 225 -19.29 7.97 11.96
C LYS A 225 -18.02 8.33 12.71
N PHE A 226 -16.86 7.92 12.17
CA PHE A 226 -15.57 8.25 12.81
C PHE A 226 -15.24 9.74 12.76
N MET A 227 -15.66 10.43 11.71
CA MET A 227 -15.60 11.89 11.63
C MET A 227 -16.38 12.54 12.79
N GLY A 228 -17.54 11.98 13.12
CA GLY A 228 -18.39 12.46 14.23
C GLY A 228 -17.82 12.24 15.63
N PHE A 229 -16.74 11.46 15.79
CA PHE A 229 -16.06 11.32 17.10
C PHE A 229 -15.27 12.57 17.48
N ILE A 230 -14.98 13.45 16.54
CA ILE A 230 -14.10 14.59 16.71
C ILE A 230 -14.95 15.87 16.69
N PRO A 231 -15.16 16.52 17.85
CA PRO A 231 -15.93 17.75 17.90
C PRO A 231 -15.31 18.86 17.03
N TYR A 232 -16.11 19.50 16.18
CA TYR A 232 -15.64 20.67 15.42
C TYR A 232 -15.56 21.88 16.34
N ARG A 233 -14.34 22.33 16.69
CA ARG A 233 -14.09 23.42 17.62
C ARG A 233 -13.02 24.38 17.10
N ARG A 234 -13.30 25.68 17.14
CA ARG A 234 -12.31 26.74 16.86
C ARG A 234 -11.54 27.16 18.12
N LYS A 235 -12.08 26.88 19.30
CA LYS A 235 -11.47 27.08 20.61
C LYS A 235 -11.63 25.81 21.43
N ASN A 236 -10.62 25.43 22.21
CA ASN A 236 -10.73 24.34 23.17
C ASN A 236 -11.60 24.73 24.38
N LEU A 237 -11.76 23.83 25.34
CA LEU A 237 -12.59 24.07 26.52
C LEU A 237 -12.04 25.20 27.43
N GLN A 238 -10.75 25.50 27.32
CA GLN A 238 -10.07 26.58 28.02
C GLN A 238 -10.09 27.91 27.23
N GLY A 239 -10.76 27.94 26.09
CA GLY A 239 -10.87 29.15 25.25
C GLY A 239 -9.67 29.40 24.32
N VAL A 240 -8.66 28.50 24.30
CA VAL A 240 -7.48 28.62 23.42
C VAL A 240 -7.86 28.36 21.97
N SER A 241 -7.46 29.28 21.10
CA SER A 241 -7.75 29.15 19.65
C SER A 241 -7.00 27.99 19.00
N VAL A 242 -7.63 27.32 18.04
CA VAL A 242 -6.98 26.28 17.21
C VAL A 242 -5.76 26.80 16.44
N HIS A 243 -5.69 28.10 16.17
CA HIS A 243 -4.53 28.75 15.54
C HIS A 243 -3.31 28.85 16.46
N ALA A 244 -3.48 28.61 17.76
CA ALA A 244 -2.37 28.54 18.71
C ALA A 244 -1.56 27.21 18.62
N GLY A 245 -1.90 26.34 17.67
CA GLY A 245 -1.15 25.10 17.40
C GLY A 245 -1.10 24.17 18.59
N ALA A 246 0.10 23.83 19.07
CA ALA A 246 0.28 22.90 20.19
C ALA A 246 -0.42 23.35 21.49
N ALA A 247 -0.53 24.66 21.74
CA ALA A 247 -1.21 25.16 22.94
C ALA A 247 -2.71 24.84 22.97
N PHE A 248 -3.34 24.64 21.80
CA PHE A 248 -4.73 24.17 21.71
C PHE A 248 -4.90 22.80 22.36
N TYR A 249 -3.87 21.97 22.34
CA TYR A 249 -3.82 20.62 22.92
C TYR A 249 -3.00 20.57 24.21
N ASP A 250 -2.86 21.69 24.93
CA ASP A 250 -2.06 21.80 26.18
C ASP A 250 -0.61 21.30 25.98
N HIS A 251 -0.04 21.49 24.80
CA HIS A 251 1.29 21.00 24.41
C HIS A 251 1.47 19.49 24.50
N LYS A 252 0.38 18.70 24.61
CA LYS A 252 0.41 17.24 24.61
C LYS A 252 0.64 16.69 23.20
N PRO A 253 1.30 15.53 23.05
CA PRO A 253 1.35 14.81 21.78
C PRO A 253 -0.07 14.51 21.29
N VAL A 254 -0.33 14.82 20.02
CA VAL A 254 -1.67 14.65 19.44
C VAL A 254 -1.93 13.18 19.17
N THR A 255 -2.93 12.62 19.84
CA THR A 255 -3.43 11.24 19.72
C THR A 255 -4.88 11.24 19.23
N LEU A 256 -5.40 10.07 18.85
CA LEU A 256 -6.82 9.91 18.50
C LEU A 256 -7.72 10.22 19.70
N LYS A 257 -7.29 9.79 20.88
CA LYS A 257 -7.96 10.13 22.13
C LYS A 257 -8.05 11.64 22.32
N LEU A 258 -6.93 12.33 22.14
CA LEU A 258 -6.87 13.78 22.30
C LEU A 258 -7.77 14.51 21.30
N TYR A 259 -7.86 14.02 20.04
CA TYR A 259 -8.81 14.55 19.07
C TYR A 259 -10.26 14.40 19.52
N THR A 260 -10.64 13.30 20.20
CA THR A 260 -12.02 13.15 20.70
C THR A 260 -12.33 14.08 21.86
N GLU A 261 -11.35 14.42 22.70
CA GLU A 261 -11.50 15.27 23.85
C GLU A 261 -11.50 16.76 23.48
N TYR A 262 -10.49 17.20 22.74
CA TYR A 262 -10.28 18.61 22.41
C TYR A 262 -11.02 19.03 21.14
N GLY A 263 -11.17 18.12 20.19
CA GLY A 263 -11.71 18.42 18.86
C GLY A 263 -10.70 19.17 18.00
N GLY A 264 -11.20 20.04 17.14
CA GLY A 264 -10.43 20.90 16.25
C GLY A 264 -11.23 21.25 15.01
N VAL A 265 -10.57 21.83 14.01
CA VAL A 265 -11.20 22.18 12.73
C VAL A 265 -11.01 21.05 11.70
N CYS A 266 -11.28 21.34 10.44
CA CYS A 266 -11.24 20.35 9.35
C CYS A 266 -10.01 19.42 9.36
N GLY A 267 -8.83 19.96 9.70
CA GLY A 267 -7.60 19.17 9.79
C GLY A 267 -7.63 18.12 10.89
N ALA A 268 -8.12 18.46 12.08
CA ALA A 268 -8.26 17.51 13.19
C ALA A 268 -9.31 16.45 12.87
N VAL A 269 -10.48 16.87 12.34
CA VAL A 269 -11.56 15.97 11.95
C VAL A 269 -11.09 14.97 10.89
N SER A 270 -10.40 15.43 9.85
CA SER A 270 -9.94 14.55 8.77
C SER A 270 -8.81 13.62 9.19
N LYS A 271 -7.81 14.13 9.93
CA LYS A 271 -6.69 13.31 10.43
C LYS A 271 -7.17 12.26 11.42
N GLY A 272 -8.03 12.66 12.34
CA GLY A 272 -8.59 11.76 13.34
C GLY A 272 -9.48 10.70 12.73
N ALA A 273 -10.40 11.07 11.81
CA ALA A 273 -11.22 10.08 11.09
C ALA A 273 -10.38 9.07 10.31
N ALA A 274 -9.34 9.55 9.60
CA ALA A 274 -8.39 8.67 8.91
C ALA A 274 -7.62 7.76 9.89
N GLY A 275 -7.24 8.27 11.06
CA GLY A 275 -6.59 7.47 12.11
C GLY A 275 -7.49 6.37 12.68
N PHE A 276 -8.75 6.69 12.97
CA PHE A 276 -9.73 5.68 13.40
C PHE A 276 -9.97 4.60 12.33
N LEU A 277 -10.00 4.99 11.05
CA LEU A 277 -10.10 4.05 9.95
C LEU A 277 -8.87 3.14 9.90
N ARG A 278 -7.66 3.71 10.00
CA ARG A 278 -6.42 2.91 10.06
C ARG A 278 -6.38 1.99 11.27
N ALA A 279 -6.88 2.41 12.43
CA ALA A 279 -6.99 1.51 13.59
C ALA A 279 -7.80 0.24 13.29
N LYS A 280 -8.76 0.31 12.35
CA LYS A 280 -9.50 -0.85 11.85
C LYS A 280 -8.85 -1.50 10.62
N GLY A 281 -7.61 -1.17 10.28
CA GLY A 281 -6.92 -1.68 9.11
C GLY A 281 -7.50 -1.16 7.78
N VAL A 282 -8.22 -0.05 7.77
CA VAL A 282 -8.79 0.55 6.56
C VAL A 282 -7.81 1.57 5.98
N PRO A 283 -7.41 1.44 4.70
CA PRO A 283 -6.59 2.45 4.06
C PRO A 283 -7.31 3.81 4.06
N ALA A 284 -6.71 4.80 4.72
CA ALA A 284 -7.25 6.14 4.81
C ALA A 284 -6.15 7.18 4.97
N TRP A 285 -6.35 8.35 4.36
CA TRP A 285 -5.38 9.43 4.36
C TRP A 285 -6.04 10.80 4.34
N ALA A 286 -5.52 11.75 5.13
CA ALA A 286 -5.95 13.14 5.08
C ALA A 286 -5.41 13.81 3.82
N ILE A 287 -6.26 14.54 3.11
CA ILE A 287 -5.93 15.24 1.86
C ILE A 287 -6.28 16.72 1.94
N GLY A 288 -5.52 17.54 1.18
CA GLY A 288 -5.83 18.96 1.03
C GLY A 288 -6.89 19.19 -0.03
N GLN A 289 -7.80 20.13 0.25
CA GLN A 289 -8.70 20.77 -0.71
C GLN A 289 -8.48 22.30 -0.60
N PRO A 290 -8.91 23.12 -1.57
CA PRO A 290 -8.75 24.56 -1.48
C PRO A 290 -9.34 25.13 -0.19
N GLY A 291 -8.49 25.65 0.70
CA GLY A 291 -8.90 26.20 2.00
C GLY A 291 -9.46 25.18 3.00
N HIS A 292 -9.33 23.88 2.75
CA HIS A 292 -9.94 22.82 3.54
C HIS A 292 -9.06 21.57 3.65
N CYS A 293 -9.31 20.75 4.67
CA CYS A 293 -8.73 19.43 4.83
C CYS A 293 -9.84 18.38 4.83
N ALA A 294 -9.79 17.46 3.90
CA ALA A 294 -10.63 16.28 3.77
C ALA A 294 -9.84 15.01 4.05
N PHE A 295 -10.44 13.85 3.93
CA PHE A 295 -9.75 12.56 3.93
C PHE A 295 -10.35 11.63 2.88
N ILE A 296 -9.53 10.70 2.40
CA ILE A 296 -9.96 9.60 1.54
C ILE A 296 -9.87 8.30 2.32
N TRP A 297 -10.71 7.35 1.97
CA TRP A 297 -10.70 6.03 2.58
C TRP A 297 -11.29 4.98 1.65
N LYS A 298 -10.86 3.73 1.80
CA LYS A 298 -11.37 2.61 1.03
C LYS A 298 -12.66 2.10 1.67
N HIS A 299 -13.75 2.20 0.93
CA HIS A 299 -15.06 1.71 1.36
C HIS A 299 -15.15 0.17 1.19
N PRO A 300 -15.95 -0.56 2.02
CA PRO A 300 -16.15 -2.02 1.89
C PRO A 300 -16.51 -2.50 0.49
N GLY A 301 -17.22 -1.68 -0.28
CA GLY A 301 -17.53 -1.96 -1.69
C GLY A 301 -16.34 -1.84 -2.65
N GLY A 302 -15.10 -1.72 -2.17
CA GLY A 302 -13.88 -1.71 -2.97
C GLY A 302 -13.52 -0.37 -3.62
N HIS A 303 -14.39 0.63 -3.56
CA HIS A 303 -14.13 1.96 -4.11
C HIS A 303 -13.65 2.95 -3.05
N TRP A 304 -12.99 4.01 -3.49
CA TRP A 304 -12.54 5.08 -2.60
C TRP A 304 -13.62 6.14 -2.41
N LYS A 305 -13.75 6.62 -1.17
CA LYS A 305 -14.66 7.73 -0.80
C LYS A 305 -13.87 8.89 -0.20
N ILE A 306 -14.46 10.09 -0.33
CA ILE A 306 -13.99 11.29 0.39
C ILE A 306 -14.91 11.51 1.58
N GLY A 307 -14.33 11.70 2.76
CA GLY A 307 -15.00 12.19 3.96
C GLY A 307 -14.59 13.62 4.28
N ASN A 308 -15.38 14.31 5.07
CA ASN A 308 -15.19 15.74 5.37
C ASN A 308 -14.98 16.59 4.11
N ASN A 309 -15.73 16.32 3.07
CA ASN A 309 -15.59 16.97 1.78
C ASN A 309 -16.11 18.40 1.83
N ILE A 310 -15.47 19.32 1.12
CA ILE A 310 -15.95 20.69 0.98
C ILE A 310 -17.24 20.72 0.12
N SER A 311 -18.17 21.57 0.47
CA SER A 311 -19.43 21.76 -0.28
C SER A 311 -19.13 22.12 -1.74
N GLY A 312 -19.86 21.49 -2.67
CA GLY A 312 -19.65 21.66 -4.13
C GLY A 312 -18.64 20.68 -4.74
N TRP A 313 -17.92 19.92 -3.94
CA TRP A 313 -17.08 18.81 -4.38
C TRP A 313 -17.84 17.49 -4.19
N ASN A 314 -18.77 17.19 -5.07
CA ASN A 314 -19.59 16.00 -4.94
C ASN A 314 -19.26 14.95 -6.01
N TRP A 315 -19.41 13.69 -5.66
CA TRP A 315 -19.18 12.54 -6.55
C TRP A 315 -20.32 12.29 -7.53
N SER A 316 -21.38 13.09 -7.49
CA SER A 316 -22.65 12.82 -8.20
C SER A 316 -22.51 12.89 -9.71
N THR A 317 -21.44 13.46 -10.24
CA THR A 317 -21.23 13.63 -11.68
C THR A 317 -20.39 12.53 -12.32
N GLY A 318 -20.02 11.48 -11.60
CA GLY A 318 -19.10 10.44 -12.08
C GLY A 318 -17.68 10.94 -12.38
N LYS A 319 -17.40 12.23 -12.18
CA LYS A 319 -16.08 12.82 -12.27
C LYS A 319 -15.51 12.90 -10.89
N SER A 320 -14.33 12.34 -10.72
CA SER A 320 -13.56 12.51 -9.50
C SER A 320 -13.38 13.99 -9.21
N GLN A 321 -13.82 14.43 -8.05
CA GLN A 321 -13.76 15.83 -7.65
C GLN A 321 -12.61 16.11 -6.67
N ILE A 322 -11.63 15.26 -6.66
CA ILE A 322 -10.30 15.60 -6.24
C ILE A 322 -9.77 16.56 -7.30
N PRO A 323 -9.24 17.74 -6.96
CA PRO A 323 -8.81 18.78 -7.93
C PRO A 323 -7.81 18.30 -8.96
N TRP A 324 -7.23 17.15 -8.76
CA TRP A 324 -6.16 16.56 -9.56
C TRP A 324 -6.55 15.22 -10.22
N ASN A 325 -7.79 15.07 -10.67
CA ASN A 325 -8.26 14.01 -11.58
C ASN A 325 -8.12 12.53 -11.14
N GLY A 326 -8.72 12.13 -10.02
CA GLY A 326 -9.15 10.75 -9.87
C GLY A 326 -8.13 9.68 -9.48
N PRO A 327 -8.44 8.41 -9.70
CA PRO A 327 -7.70 7.27 -9.16
C PRO A 327 -6.23 7.20 -9.57
N VAL A 328 -5.86 7.75 -10.73
CA VAL A 328 -4.45 7.81 -11.18
C VAL A 328 -3.60 8.71 -10.29
N GLN A 329 -4.18 9.75 -9.73
CA GLN A 329 -3.47 10.66 -8.84
C GLN A 329 -3.48 10.22 -7.38
N LEU A 330 -4.47 9.44 -6.96
CA LEU A 330 -4.39 8.70 -5.72
C LEU A 330 -3.16 7.79 -5.70
N LEU A 331 -2.88 7.10 -6.79
CA LEU A 331 -1.67 6.31 -6.94
C LEU A 331 -0.40 7.18 -6.94
N SER A 332 -0.43 8.38 -7.53
CA SER A 332 0.72 9.30 -7.51
C SER A 332 0.96 9.93 -6.14
N LEU A 333 -0.08 10.13 -5.31
CA LEU A 333 0.06 10.57 -3.92
C LEU A 333 0.69 9.50 -3.02
N ILE A 334 0.61 8.23 -3.40
CA ILE A 334 1.29 7.11 -2.74
C ILE A 334 2.78 7.10 -3.12
N HIS A 335 3.14 7.73 -4.23
CA HIS A 335 4.51 7.82 -4.74
C HIS A 335 5.26 9.08 -4.31
N ILE A 336 4.62 10.01 -3.63
CA ILE A 336 5.22 11.17 -2.97
C ILE A 336 5.42 10.84 -1.49
#